data_df7c71b951ddc37b09cedba04a5a6c64
#
_entry.id   df7c71b951ddc37b09cedba04a5a6c64
#
_cell.length_a   1.000
_cell.length_b   1.000
_cell.length_c   1.000
_cell.angle_alpha   90.00
_cell.angle_beta   90.00
_cell.angle_gamma   90.00
#
_symmetry.space_group_name_H-M   'P 1'
#
loop_
_entity.id
_entity.type
_entity.pdbx_description
1 polymer ?
#
loop_
_entity_poly.entity_id
_entity_poly.type
_entity_poly.pdbx_seq_one_letter_code
_entity_poly.pdbx_strand_id
1 'polypeptide(L)'
;MVIRINDKNQNYNNVTKLLVKPIKNKSVIGDCPLCKSKNVYLYDTEKFDDLTMMFDDLLSIYTPVSLLPQSYPKADTRLLKSELIYSWNIFNRKSKADVYNIITAICKEKYEYNAELFDQPVGIQELYDSDYLSKHSLLTTNSWEDFVEALKTKNRFHTHYVDLDLLERFCSYIRKPYKTGKIFYRCRISSEVGISATEMGAPPIDKTTDGRANARGIRCLYLGDTAETTIYETRAGAYDYVTVGKFQLKKDIIVVDLKKINQISPFIEGLDCLEYAINKEYLNKINDEMGKIMRRSDSPLDYVPTQYITDFVKSIIHDGKQEYAGIEYKSVMHSGGYNLALFDPDLFECIETEVYAIDTIDYKKHIV
;
A
#
# COMPACT_ATOMS: atom_id res chain seq x y z
N MET A 1 -29.79 8.03 13.10
CA MET A 1 -29.22 6.70 13.53
C MET A 1 -27.90 6.93 14.24
N VAL A 2 -27.54 6.11 15.19
CA VAL A 2 -26.34 6.29 16.01
C VAL A 2 -25.32 5.19 15.66
N ILE A 3 -24.15 5.59 15.19
CA ILE A 3 -23.07 4.68 14.76
C ILE A 3 -22.04 4.55 15.88
N ARG A 4 -21.65 3.31 16.21
CA ARG A 4 -20.63 3.03 17.22
C ARG A 4 -19.24 2.93 16.62
N ILE A 5 -18.26 3.52 17.30
CA ILE A 5 -16.84 3.23 17.11
C ILE A 5 -16.34 2.35 18.25
N ASN A 6 -15.66 1.26 17.91
CA ASN A 6 -15.04 0.39 18.90
C ASN A 6 -13.61 0.86 19.19
N ASP A 7 -13.41 1.56 20.32
CA ASP A 7 -12.12 2.13 20.71
C ASP A 7 -11.13 1.10 21.30
N LYS A 8 -11.59 -0.14 21.57
CA LYS A 8 -10.77 -1.18 22.24
C LYS A 8 -9.78 -1.88 21.31
N ASN A 9 -9.87 -1.71 20.00
CA ASN A 9 -8.93 -2.27 19.04
C ASN A 9 -8.27 -1.16 18.21
N GLN A 10 -7.06 -0.77 18.56
CA GLN A 10 -6.24 0.23 17.87
C GLN A 10 -5.80 -0.17 16.44
N ASN A 11 -6.22 -1.33 15.94
CA ASN A 11 -5.92 -1.83 14.60
C ASN A 11 -7.03 -1.48 13.61
N TYR A 12 -7.33 -0.18 13.45
CA TYR A 12 -8.05 0.27 12.26
C TYR A 12 -7.12 0.12 11.04
N ASN A 13 -7.65 -0.45 9.95
CA ASN A 13 -6.94 -0.40 8.69
C ASN A 13 -6.78 1.07 8.24
N ASN A 14 -5.86 1.33 7.32
CA ASN A 14 -5.58 2.70 6.89
C ASN A 14 -6.80 3.38 6.28
N VAL A 15 -7.70 2.62 5.66
CA VAL A 15 -8.93 3.12 5.02
C VAL A 15 -9.88 3.72 6.05
N THR A 16 -10.09 3.04 7.18
CA THR A 16 -11.07 3.47 8.20
C THR A 16 -10.55 4.51 9.17
N LYS A 17 -9.23 4.72 9.26
CA LYS A 17 -8.64 5.72 10.15
C LYS A 17 -9.17 7.13 9.92
N LEU A 18 -9.41 7.50 8.66
CA LEU A 18 -9.90 8.84 8.31
C LEU A 18 -11.34 9.08 8.75
N LEU A 19 -12.17 8.02 8.82
CA LEU A 19 -13.54 8.11 9.34
C LEU A 19 -13.60 8.25 10.87
N VAL A 20 -12.59 7.76 11.58
CA VAL A 20 -12.61 7.74 13.07
C VAL A 20 -12.55 9.15 13.65
N LYS A 21 -11.74 10.04 13.06
CA LYS A 21 -11.53 11.39 13.60
C LYS A 21 -12.81 12.25 13.58
N PRO A 22 -13.51 12.44 12.44
CA PRO A 22 -14.77 13.18 12.43
C PRO A 22 -15.82 12.57 13.35
N ILE A 23 -15.94 11.23 13.38
CA ILE A 23 -16.89 10.56 14.25
C ILE A 23 -16.57 10.82 15.74
N LYS A 24 -15.30 10.73 16.17
CA LYS A 24 -14.93 11.02 17.57
C LYS A 24 -15.16 12.48 17.95
N ASN A 25 -14.86 13.40 17.07
CA ASN A 25 -15.01 14.85 17.36
C ASN A 25 -16.47 15.27 17.55
N LYS A 26 -17.42 14.60 16.89
CA LYS A 26 -18.85 14.95 16.93
C LYS A 26 -19.70 13.89 17.67
N SER A 27 -19.09 12.89 18.31
CA SER A 27 -19.80 11.85 19.05
C SER A 27 -20.03 12.21 20.51
N VAL A 28 -21.07 11.63 21.08
CA VAL A 28 -21.33 11.61 22.53
C VAL A 28 -21.08 10.21 23.06
N ILE A 29 -20.73 10.09 24.34
CA ILE A 29 -20.59 8.78 24.99
C ILE A 29 -21.97 8.35 25.51
N GLY A 30 -22.38 7.12 25.13
CA GLY A 30 -23.68 6.57 25.53
C GLY A 30 -23.82 5.10 25.19
N ASP A 31 -25.02 4.58 25.35
CA ASP A 31 -25.37 3.18 25.04
C ASP A 31 -25.85 3.06 23.59
N CYS A 32 -25.23 2.17 22.82
CA CYS A 32 -25.57 1.99 21.41
C CYS A 32 -26.95 1.31 21.25
N PRO A 33 -27.92 1.94 20.59
CA PRO A 33 -29.25 1.37 20.41
C PRO A 33 -29.27 0.14 19.50
N LEU A 34 -28.25 -0.01 18.62
CA LEU A 34 -28.16 -1.13 17.68
C LEU A 34 -27.54 -2.38 18.31
N CYS A 35 -26.32 -2.26 18.84
CA CYS A 35 -25.57 -3.42 19.36
C CYS A 35 -25.62 -3.54 20.89
N LYS A 36 -26.41 -2.71 21.57
CA LYS A 36 -26.60 -2.67 23.04
C LYS A 36 -25.29 -2.52 23.83
N SER A 37 -24.20 -2.15 23.20
CA SER A 37 -22.95 -1.88 23.91
C SER A 37 -23.07 -0.58 24.72
N LYS A 38 -22.52 -0.62 25.94
CA LYS A 38 -22.56 0.51 26.88
C LYS A 38 -21.31 1.35 26.80
N ASN A 39 -21.47 2.64 27.07
CA ASN A 39 -20.35 3.60 27.21
C ASN A 39 -19.46 3.65 25.97
N VAL A 40 -20.04 3.80 24.79
CA VAL A 40 -19.35 3.85 23.48
C VAL A 40 -19.57 5.21 22.80
N TYR A 41 -18.66 5.57 21.89
CA TYR A 41 -18.86 6.76 21.05
C TYR A 41 -20.05 6.55 20.10
N LEU A 42 -20.96 7.49 20.10
CA LEU A 42 -22.19 7.51 19.32
C LEU A 42 -22.19 8.73 18.41
N TYR A 43 -22.25 8.50 17.10
CA TYR A 43 -22.39 9.55 16.09
C TYR A 43 -23.84 9.61 15.61
N ASP A 44 -24.44 10.79 15.68
CA ASP A 44 -25.84 11.01 15.30
C ASP A 44 -25.90 11.51 13.86
N THR A 45 -26.36 10.65 12.95
CA THR A 45 -26.46 10.93 11.52
C THR A 45 -27.59 11.90 11.15
N GLU A 46 -28.48 12.26 12.12
CA GLU A 46 -29.53 13.24 11.90
C GLU A 46 -29.06 14.66 12.25
N LYS A 47 -27.96 14.76 13.02
CA LYS A 47 -27.37 16.04 13.44
C LYS A 47 -26.16 16.44 12.62
N PHE A 48 -25.49 15.49 12.01
CA PHE A 48 -24.21 15.70 11.35
C PHE A 48 -24.18 15.01 10.00
N ASP A 49 -23.65 15.69 8.99
CA ASP A 49 -23.59 15.30 7.59
C ASP A 49 -22.17 14.99 7.06
N ASP A 50 -21.13 15.16 7.90
CA ASP A 50 -19.75 14.94 7.45
C ASP A 50 -19.53 13.57 6.81
N LEU A 51 -20.15 12.51 7.39
CA LEU A 51 -20.05 11.17 6.84
C LEU A 51 -20.80 11.06 5.52
N THR A 52 -21.94 11.73 5.39
CA THR A 52 -22.72 11.74 4.14
C THR A 52 -21.87 12.30 3.00
N MET A 53 -21.23 13.46 3.22
CA MET A 53 -20.35 14.08 2.22
C MET A 53 -19.17 13.16 1.86
N MET A 54 -18.51 12.56 2.86
CA MET A 54 -17.39 11.63 2.63
C MET A 54 -17.80 10.39 1.82
N PHE A 55 -19.01 9.87 2.02
CA PHE A 55 -19.50 8.71 1.27
C PHE A 55 -20.09 9.08 -0.08
N ASP A 56 -20.51 10.32 -0.30
CA ASP A 56 -21.18 10.74 -1.52
C ASP A 56 -20.29 10.57 -2.75
N ASP A 57 -19.04 11.02 -2.68
CA ASP A 57 -18.06 10.86 -3.76
C ASP A 57 -17.79 9.37 -4.06
N LEU A 58 -17.68 8.54 -3.02
CA LEU A 58 -17.48 7.10 -3.18
C LEU A 58 -18.69 6.42 -3.79
N LEU A 59 -19.90 6.80 -3.41
CA LEU A 59 -21.11 6.17 -3.91
C LEU A 59 -21.48 6.64 -5.32
N SER A 60 -21.04 7.83 -5.72
CA SER A 60 -21.34 8.41 -7.05
C SER A 60 -20.73 7.62 -8.21
N ILE A 61 -19.67 6.85 -7.97
CA ILE A 61 -19.05 6.02 -9.02
C ILE A 61 -19.86 4.77 -9.38
N TYR A 62 -20.86 4.41 -8.58
CA TYR A 62 -21.63 3.19 -8.75
C TYR A 62 -22.96 3.44 -9.47
N THR A 63 -23.26 2.58 -10.44
CA THR A 63 -24.51 2.57 -11.17
C THR A 63 -25.30 1.28 -10.87
N PRO A 64 -26.60 1.36 -10.49
CA PRO A 64 -27.45 0.17 -10.32
C PRO A 64 -27.51 -0.66 -11.59
N VAL A 65 -27.60 -1.98 -11.46
CA VAL A 65 -27.63 -2.92 -12.61
C VAL A 65 -28.77 -2.64 -13.60
N SER A 66 -29.88 -2.07 -13.13
CA SER A 66 -31.02 -1.65 -13.96
C SER A 66 -30.67 -0.53 -14.95
N LEU A 67 -29.66 0.29 -14.65
CA LEU A 67 -29.23 1.45 -15.45
C LEU A 67 -27.92 1.21 -16.21
N LEU A 68 -27.22 0.09 -15.95
CA LEU A 68 -26.00 -0.27 -16.66
C LEU A 68 -26.31 -0.66 -18.13
N PRO A 69 -25.39 -0.40 -19.08
CA PRO A 69 -25.52 -0.84 -20.46
C PRO A 69 -25.75 -2.36 -20.56
N GLN A 70 -26.50 -2.80 -21.58
CA GLN A 70 -26.74 -4.25 -21.79
C GLN A 70 -25.45 -5.05 -22.02
N SER A 71 -24.40 -4.41 -22.53
CA SER A 71 -23.07 -4.99 -22.75
C SER A 71 -22.27 -5.15 -21.46
N TYR A 72 -22.71 -4.54 -20.34
CA TYR A 72 -21.99 -4.64 -19.07
C TYR A 72 -22.04 -6.08 -18.52
N PRO A 73 -20.90 -6.67 -18.13
CA PRO A 73 -20.86 -8.04 -17.61
C PRO A 73 -21.58 -8.14 -16.26
N LYS A 74 -22.78 -8.71 -16.25
CA LYS A 74 -23.57 -8.85 -15.02
C LYS A 74 -22.87 -9.66 -13.92
N ALA A 75 -21.95 -10.56 -14.29
CA ALA A 75 -21.15 -11.34 -13.34
C ALA A 75 -20.23 -10.46 -12.46
N ASP A 76 -19.90 -9.25 -12.94
CA ASP A 76 -19.02 -8.32 -12.24
C ASP A 76 -19.79 -7.32 -11.36
N THR A 77 -21.12 -7.41 -11.36
CA THR A 77 -21.94 -6.60 -10.45
C THR A 77 -22.05 -7.23 -9.08
N ARG A 78 -22.05 -6.41 -8.04
CA ARG A 78 -22.20 -6.83 -6.64
C ARG A 78 -23.07 -5.84 -5.87
N LEU A 79 -23.66 -6.31 -4.76
CA LEU A 79 -24.36 -5.40 -3.85
C LEU A 79 -23.38 -4.37 -3.27
N LEU A 80 -23.77 -3.10 -3.21
CA LEU A 80 -22.97 -1.99 -2.70
C LEU A 80 -22.32 -2.31 -1.34
N LYS A 81 -23.08 -2.90 -0.40
CA LYS A 81 -22.54 -3.36 0.90
C LYS A 81 -21.39 -4.34 0.78
N SER A 82 -21.34 -5.14 -0.30
CA SER A 82 -20.23 -6.06 -0.56
C SER A 82 -19.04 -5.32 -1.15
N GLU A 83 -19.25 -4.35 -2.03
CA GLU A 83 -18.20 -3.48 -2.56
C GLU A 83 -17.51 -2.71 -1.44
N LEU A 84 -18.26 -2.11 -0.53
CA LEU A 84 -17.71 -1.37 0.61
C LEU A 84 -16.86 -2.25 1.53
N ILE A 85 -17.24 -3.52 1.72
CA ILE A 85 -16.48 -4.47 2.56
C ILE A 85 -15.24 -4.99 1.83
N TYR A 86 -15.41 -5.53 0.61
CA TYR A 86 -14.38 -6.33 -0.05
C TYR A 86 -13.49 -5.51 -0.98
N SER A 87 -14.09 -4.62 -1.77
CA SER A 87 -13.34 -3.81 -2.73
C SER A 87 -12.70 -2.59 -2.06
N TRP A 88 -13.39 -1.94 -1.12
CA TRP A 88 -12.90 -0.75 -0.42
C TRP A 88 -12.34 -1.03 0.98
N ASN A 89 -12.61 -2.21 1.55
CA ASN A 89 -12.12 -2.62 2.87
C ASN A 89 -12.49 -1.64 4.00
N ILE A 90 -13.69 -1.03 3.91
CA ILE A 90 -14.13 0.03 4.84
C ILE A 90 -14.66 -0.58 6.14
N PHE A 91 -15.62 -1.47 6.07
CA PHE A 91 -16.34 -2.00 7.23
C PHE A 91 -15.81 -3.38 7.68
N ASN A 92 -14.53 -3.46 7.99
CA ASN A 92 -13.91 -4.70 8.46
C ASN A 92 -14.64 -5.30 9.66
N ARG A 93 -14.88 -6.61 9.62
CA ARG A 93 -15.50 -7.39 10.68
C ARG A 93 -16.98 -7.04 10.95
N LYS A 94 -17.68 -6.36 10.03
CA LYS A 94 -19.11 -6.14 10.11
C LYS A 94 -19.86 -7.11 9.21
N SER A 95 -21.08 -7.50 9.62
CA SER A 95 -21.95 -8.26 8.74
C SER A 95 -22.45 -7.39 7.58
N LYS A 96 -22.82 -8.02 6.45
CA LYS A 96 -23.41 -7.28 5.32
C LYS A 96 -24.71 -6.56 5.71
N ALA A 97 -25.47 -7.11 6.66
CA ALA A 97 -26.68 -6.47 7.18
C ALA A 97 -26.36 -5.22 7.99
N ASP A 98 -25.32 -5.27 8.85
CA ASP A 98 -24.89 -4.09 9.59
C ASP A 98 -24.40 -2.97 8.65
N VAL A 99 -23.62 -3.35 7.63
CA VAL A 99 -23.12 -2.37 6.64
C VAL A 99 -24.25 -1.72 5.88
N TYR A 100 -25.24 -2.51 5.45
CA TYR A 100 -26.43 -1.97 4.80
C TYR A 100 -27.15 -0.95 5.70
N ASN A 101 -27.45 -1.31 6.95
CA ASN A 101 -28.13 -0.42 7.88
C ASN A 101 -27.31 0.86 8.19
N ILE A 102 -26.00 0.74 8.27
CA ILE A 102 -25.10 1.86 8.51
C ILE A 102 -25.10 2.82 7.31
N ILE A 103 -24.88 2.31 6.10
CA ILE A 103 -24.73 3.16 4.91
C ILE A 103 -26.05 3.83 4.50
N THR A 104 -27.19 3.14 4.62
CA THR A 104 -28.51 3.73 4.36
C THR A 104 -28.88 4.80 5.38
N ALA A 105 -28.39 4.68 6.62
CA ALA A 105 -28.59 5.71 7.64
C ALA A 105 -27.66 6.91 7.47
N ILE A 106 -26.41 6.71 7.01
CA ILE A 106 -25.48 7.80 6.69
C ILE A 106 -25.98 8.57 5.48
N CYS A 107 -26.37 7.85 4.41
CA CYS A 107 -26.78 8.43 3.13
C CYS A 107 -28.31 8.37 2.95
N LYS A 108 -29.06 8.80 3.99
CA LYS A 108 -30.52 8.67 4.01
C LYS A 108 -31.20 9.33 2.83
N GLU A 109 -30.86 10.56 2.51
CA GLU A 109 -31.46 11.31 1.38
C GLU A 109 -31.14 10.64 0.05
N LYS A 110 -29.90 10.14 -0.15
CA LYS A 110 -29.53 9.40 -1.36
C LYS A 110 -30.29 8.06 -1.45
N TYR A 111 -30.51 7.38 -0.33
CA TYR A 111 -31.33 6.17 -0.28
C TYR A 111 -32.80 6.45 -0.65
N GLU A 112 -33.39 7.50 -0.11
CA GLU A 112 -34.78 7.90 -0.41
C GLU A 112 -34.95 8.30 -1.89
N TYR A 113 -33.92 8.91 -2.48
CA TYR A 113 -33.92 9.31 -3.89
C TYR A 113 -33.64 8.13 -4.85
N ASN A 114 -32.72 7.23 -4.50
CA ASN A 114 -32.28 6.12 -5.35
C ASN A 114 -32.03 4.87 -4.51
N ALA A 115 -33.11 4.20 -4.08
CA ALA A 115 -33.01 2.96 -3.28
C ALA A 115 -32.33 1.82 -4.05
N GLU A 116 -32.43 1.78 -5.39
CA GLU A 116 -31.83 0.74 -6.21
C GLU A 116 -30.31 0.67 -6.07
N LEU A 117 -29.63 1.81 -5.84
CA LEU A 117 -28.20 1.86 -5.58
C LEU A 117 -27.80 0.99 -4.37
N PHE A 118 -28.65 0.86 -3.37
CA PHE A 118 -28.40 0.13 -2.12
C PHE A 118 -28.96 -1.28 -2.13
N ASP A 119 -30.06 -1.51 -2.85
CA ASP A 119 -30.87 -2.73 -2.80
C ASP A 119 -30.54 -3.70 -3.94
N GLN A 120 -30.05 -3.19 -5.07
CA GLN A 120 -29.67 -3.98 -6.24
C GLN A 120 -28.14 -4.12 -6.36
N PRO A 121 -27.66 -5.09 -7.18
CA PRO A 121 -26.28 -5.10 -7.60
C PRO A 121 -25.91 -3.83 -8.35
N VAL A 122 -24.69 -3.35 -8.13
CA VAL A 122 -24.11 -2.16 -8.75
C VAL A 122 -22.85 -2.51 -9.52
N GLY A 123 -22.47 -1.66 -10.47
CA GLY A 123 -21.21 -1.72 -11.19
C GLY A 123 -20.65 -0.32 -11.44
N ILE A 124 -19.41 -0.26 -11.86
CA ILE A 124 -18.73 0.97 -12.30
C ILE A 124 -18.67 0.92 -13.82
N GLN A 125 -19.46 1.74 -14.49
CA GLN A 125 -19.64 1.70 -15.94
C GLN A 125 -18.32 1.91 -16.69
N GLU A 126 -17.48 2.82 -16.19
CA GLU A 126 -16.22 3.25 -16.78
C GLU A 126 -15.16 2.14 -16.82
N LEU A 127 -15.28 1.08 -16.01
CA LEU A 127 -14.42 -0.10 -16.09
C LEU A 127 -14.52 -0.86 -17.42
N TYR A 128 -15.60 -0.62 -18.20
CA TYR A 128 -15.87 -1.26 -19.48
C TYR A 128 -16.00 -0.25 -20.61
N ASP A 129 -15.62 1.00 -20.38
CA ASP A 129 -15.55 2.06 -21.39
C ASP A 129 -14.09 2.20 -21.88
N SER A 130 -13.81 1.65 -23.07
CA SER A 130 -12.45 1.66 -23.63
C SER A 130 -11.94 3.07 -23.93
N ASP A 131 -12.82 4.00 -24.30
CA ASP A 131 -12.44 5.38 -24.58
C ASP A 131 -12.10 6.13 -23.30
N TYR A 132 -12.85 5.86 -22.24
CA TYR A 132 -12.56 6.40 -20.91
C TYR A 132 -11.26 5.83 -20.34
N LEU A 133 -11.12 4.49 -20.35
CA LEU A 133 -9.93 3.81 -19.86
C LEU A 133 -8.65 4.26 -20.60
N SER A 134 -8.73 4.48 -21.91
CA SER A 134 -7.56 4.93 -22.69
C SER A 134 -6.98 6.27 -22.24
N LYS A 135 -7.78 7.10 -21.54
CA LYS A 135 -7.41 8.44 -21.08
C LYS A 135 -7.11 8.52 -19.58
N HIS A 136 -7.59 7.56 -18.81
CA HIS A 136 -7.55 7.59 -17.34
C HIS A 136 -6.83 6.39 -16.71
N SER A 137 -6.32 5.46 -17.52
CA SER A 137 -5.57 4.32 -17.02
C SER A 137 -4.11 4.66 -16.75
N LEU A 138 -3.59 4.11 -15.66
CA LEU A 138 -2.18 4.20 -15.29
C LEU A 138 -1.26 3.61 -16.37
N LEU A 139 -1.68 2.51 -17.01
CA LEU A 139 -0.93 1.93 -18.12
C LEU A 139 -1.55 2.35 -19.46
N THR A 140 -0.71 2.83 -20.35
CA THR A 140 -1.05 3.10 -21.74
C THR A 140 -0.96 1.85 -22.63
N THR A 141 -0.43 0.75 -22.08
CA THR A 141 -0.41 -0.59 -22.67
C THR A 141 -1.70 -1.34 -22.32
N ASN A 142 -2.06 -2.34 -23.13
CA ASN A 142 -3.30 -3.09 -22.92
C ASN A 142 -3.24 -4.02 -21.69
N SER A 143 -2.04 -4.39 -21.21
CA SER A 143 -1.89 -5.27 -20.05
C SER A 143 -0.61 -4.97 -19.25
N TRP A 144 -0.60 -5.41 -18.00
CA TRP A 144 0.59 -5.39 -17.15
C TRP A 144 1.70 -6.27 -17.72
N GLU A 145 1.35 -7.40 -18.27
CA GLU A 145 2.27 -8.38 -18.86
C GLU A 145 3.01 -7.77 -20.07
N ASP A 146 2.29 -7.06 -20.95
CA ASP A 146 2.88 -6.34 -22.08
C ASP A 146 3.83 -5.22 -21.64
N PHE A 147 3.48 -4.51 -20.58
CA PHE A 147 4.35 -3.50 -19.97
C PHE A 147 5.65 -4.13 -19.44
N VAL A 148 5.54 -5.20 -18.66
CA VAL A 148 6.70 -5.91 -18.09
C VAL A 148 7.61 -6.46 -19.20
N GLU A 149 7.02 -7.07 -20.21
CA GLU A 149 7.77 -7.61 -21.36
C GLU A 149 8.47 -6.50 -22.14
N ALA A 150 7.80 -5.39 -22.38
CA ALA A 150 8.38 -4.25 -23.07
C ALA A 150 9.57 -3.65 -22.31
N LEU A 151 9.49 -3.52 -20.98
CA LEU A 151 10.60 -3.06 -20.15
C LEU A 151 11.79 -4.03 -20.17
N LYS A 152 11.53 -5.34 -20.23
CA LYS A 152 12.59 -6.37 -20.24
C LYS A 152 13.30 -6.48 -21.57
N THR A 153 12.57 -6.37 -22.68
CA THR A 153 13.04 -6.78 -24.00
C THR A 153 13.09 -5.70 -25.07
N LYS A 154 12.34 -4.60 -24.91
CA LYS A 154 12.23 -3.56 -25.92
C LYS A 154 12.89 -2.24 -25.50
N ASN A 155 12.33 -1.54 -24.52
CA ASN A 155 12.83 -0.26 -24.06
C ASN A 155 12.53 -0.04 -22.58
N ARG A 156 13.52 0.42 -21.79
CA ARG A 156 13.40 0.76 -20.37
C ARG A 156 13.33 2.24 -20.11
N PHE A 157 13.93 3.02 -21.01
CA PHE A 157 14.05 4.45 -20.90
C PHE A 157 13.22 5.12 -21.99
N HIS A 158 12.80 6.34 -21.77
CA HIS A 158 12.04 7.14 -22.75
C HIS A 158 10.78 6.40 -23.25
N THR A 159 10.05 5.79 -22.34
CA THR A 159 8.80 5.07 -22.63
C THR A 159 7.61 5.90 -22.24
N HIS A 160 6.47 5.63 -22.88
CA HIS A 160 5.16 6.19 -22.54
C HIS A 160 4.20 5.08 -22.07
N TYR A 161 4.73 4.04 -21.42
CA TYR A 161 3.92 2.92 -20.98
C TYR A 161 3.09 3.21 -19.72
N VAL A 162 3.48 4.21 -18.95
CA VAL A 162 2.84 4.60 -17.69
C VAL A 162 2.53 6.09 -17.74
N ASP A 163 1.33 6.45 -17.30
CA ASP A 163 1.01 7.83 -16.94
C ASP A 163 1.74 8.17 -15.62
N LEU A 164 2.86 8.88 -15.76
CA LEU A 164 3.73 9.20 -14.63
C LEU A 164 3.10 10.24 -13.70
N ASP A 165 2.30 11.16 -14.22
CA ASP A 165 1.61 12.17 -13.39
C ASP A 165 0.55 11.50 -12.52
N LEU A 166 -0.16 10.51 -13.07
CA LEU A 166 -1.11 9.71 -12.31
C LEU A 166 -0.41 8.84 -11.25
N LEU A 167 0.72 8.23 -11.60
CA LEU A 167 1.51 7.45 -10.64
C LEU A 167 2.05 8.34 -9.50
N GLU A 168 2.49 9.56 -9.80
CA GLU A 168 2.93 10.53 -8.79
C GLU A 168 1.79 10.90 -7.84
N ARG A 169 0.58 11.15 -8.35
CA ARG A 169 -0.61 11.38 -7.51
C ARG A 169 -0.87 10.22 -6.57
N PHE A 170 -0.84 8.97 -7.05
CA PHE A 170 -1.02 7.80 -6.17
C PHE A 170 0.11 7.68 -5.13
N CYS A 171 1.36 7.97 -5.48
CA CYS A 171 2.48 8.02 -4.54
C CYS A 171 2.25 9.09 -3.45
N SER A 172 1.67 10.23 -3.80
CA SER A 172 1.40 11.31 -2.85
C SER A 172 0.41 10.91 -1.75
N TYR A 173 -0.56 10.03 -2.03
CA TYR A 173 -1.53 9.53 -1.06
C TYR A 173 -0.95 8.51 -0.06
N ILE A 174 0.22 7.97 -0.35
CA ILE A 174 0.89 6.97 0.51
C ILE A 174 2.23 7.46 1.06
N ARG A 175 2.38 8.77 1.18
CA ARG A 175 3.53 9.42 1.83
C ARG A 175 3.65 8.99 3.30
N LYS A 176 4.85 8.65 3.72
CA LYS A 176 5.14 8.26 5.10
C LYS A 176 6.34 9.04 5.64
N PRO A 177 6.15 9.92 6.62
CA PRO A 177 7.24 10.62 7.26
C PRO A 177 7.93 9.73 8.30
N TYR A 178 9.24 9.85 8.38
CA TYR A 178 10.07 9.35 9.46
C TYR A 178 10.84 10.50 10.11
N LYS A 179 10.89 10.49 11.44
CA LYS A 179 11.59 11.48 12.24
C LYS A 179 12.99 11.04 12.56
N THR A 180 13.89 11.99 12.66
CA THR A 180 15.26 11.83 13.15
C THR A 180 15.30 10.94 14.39
N GLY A 181 16.29 10.06 14.46
CA GLY A 181 16.43 9.08 15.54
C GLY A 181 15.66 7.78 15.34
N LYS A 182 14.83 7.65 14.30
CA LYS A 182 14.15 6.39 13.96
C LYS A 182 15.18 5.30 13.68
N ILE A 183 14.96 4.12 14.28
CA ILE A 183 15.84 2.96 14.16
C ILE A 183 15.30 1.99 13.12
N PHE A 184 16.23 1.45 12.32
CA PHE A 184 16.10 0.32 11.41
C PHE A 184 17.31 -0.59 11.52
N TYR A 185 17.28 -1.74 10.85
CA TYR A 185 18.32 -2.76 10.97
C TYR A 185 18.81 -3.22 9.60
N ARG A 186 20.04 -3.72 9.55
CA ARG A 186 20.61 -4.39 8.40
C ARG A 186 21.42 -5.59 8.83
N CYS A 187 21.24 -6.72 8.15
CA CYS A 187 22.00 -7.94 8.39
C CYS A 187 22.95 -8.22 7.21
N ARG A 188 24.12 -8.78 7.50
CA ARG A 188 25.07 -9.32 6.51
C ARG A 188 25.69 -10.61 7.05
N ILE A 189 25.90 -11.58 6.16
CA ILE A 189 26.69 -12.77 6.48
C ILE A 189 28.14 -12.31 6.77
N SER A 190 28.71 -12.83 7.84
CA SER A 190 30.04 -12.44 8.34
C SER A 190 30.81 -13.65 8.86
N SER A 191 32.00 -13.42 9.38
CA SER A 191 32.69 -14.36 10.23
C SER A 191 32.25 -14.16 11.69
N GLU A 192 32.79 -14.99 12.61
CA GLU A 192 32.63 -14.88 14.07
C GLU A 192 33.11 -13.52 14.61
N VAL A 193 34.10 -12.89 13.96
CA VAL A 193 34.60 -11.55 14.34
C VAL A 193 33.58 -10.44 14.02
N GLY A 194 32.67 -10.69 13.06
CA GLY A 194 31.67 -9.72 12.65
C GLY A 194 32.18 -8.67 11.65
N ILE A 195 31.34 -7.68 11.42
CA ILE A 195 31.58 -6.54 10.52
C ILE A 195 31.46 -5.27 11.34
N SER A 196 32.40 -4.35 11.19
CA SER A 196 32.38 -3.07 11.90
C SER A 196 31.23 -2.17 11.46
N ALA A 197 30.76 -1.28 12.34
CA ALA A 197 29.66 -0.36 12.03
C ALA A 197 29.94 0.48 10.77
N THR A 198 31.18 0.88 10.55
CA THR A 198 31.59 1.66 9.37
C THR A 198 31.49 0.90 8.06
N GLU A 199 31.54 -0.44 8.10
CA GLU A 199 31.48 -1.32 6.94
C GLU A 199 30.07 -1.86 6.67
N MET A 200 29.11 -1.63 7.60
CA MET A 200 27.73 -2.10 7.45
C MET A 200 26.88 -1.30 6.44
N GLY A 201 27.37 -0.18 5.91
CA GLY A 201 26.68 0.68 4.96
C GLY A 201 26.37 0.02 3.61
N ALA A 202 25.82 0.80 2.68
CA ALA A 202 25.59 0.35 1.31
C ALA A 202 26.93 0.00 0.62
N PRO A 203 26.94 -1.01 -0.29
CA PRO A 203 28.16 -1.41 -0.96
C PRO A 203 28.75 -0.25 -1.79
N PRO A 204 30.07 -0.27 -2.06
CA PRO A 204 30.67 0.62 -3.05
C PRO A 204 30.03 0.44 -4.44
N ILE A 205 30.13 1.46 -5.30
CA ILE A 205 29.49 1.49 -6.63
C ILE A 205 29.84 0.27 -7.47
N ASP A 206 31.13 -0.09 -7.50
CA ASP A 206 31.68 -1.21 -8.27
C ASP A 206 31.20 -2.58 -7.79
N LYS A 207 30.76 -2.68 -6.54
CA LYS A 207 30.20 -3.91 -5.93
C LYS A 207 28.69 -3.93 -5.84
N THR A 208 28.03 -2.87 -6.32
CA THR A 208 26.58 -2.77 -6.27
C THR A 208 25.96 -3.66 -7.36
N THR A 209 25.16 -4.64 -6.96
CA THR A 209 24.41 -5.54 -7.84
C THR A 209 22.99 -5.06 -8.04
N ASP A 210 22.29 -5.65 -9.02
CA ASP A 210 20.87 -5.43 -9.21
C ASP A 210 20.08 -5.83 -7.97
N GLY A 211 19.13 -5.01 -7.60
CA GLY A 211 18.19 -5.24 -6.53
C GLY A 211 16.81 -4.74 -6.90
N ARG A 212 15.85 -4.97 -6.03
CA ARG A 212 14.44 -4.59 -6.24
C ARG A 212 14.26 -3.07 -6.39
N ALA A 213 15.04 -2.28 -5.69
CA ALA A 213 14.96 -0.83 -5.67
C ALA A 213 16.18 -0.14 -6.30
N ASN A 214 17.04 -0.87 -7.00
CA ASN A 214 18.19 -0.29 -7.69
C ASN A 214 18.68 -1.16 -8.85
N ALA A 215 19.10 -0.51 -9.92
CA ALA A 215 19.91 -1.13 -10.96
C ALA A 215 21.39 -1.25 -10.54
N ARG A 216 22.15 -2.11 -11.21
CA ARG A 216 23.60 -2.27 -10.99
C ARG A 216 24.33 -0.93 -11.07
N GLY A 217 25.22 -0.68 -10.11
CA GLY A 217 25.99 0.55 -10.02
C GLY A 217 25.25 1.71 -9.34
N ILE A 218 23.94 1.62 -9.11
CA ILE A 218 23.16 2.63 -8.38
C ILE A 218 23.08 2.18 -6.93
N ARG A 219 23.74 2.92 -6.02
CA ARG A 219 23.75 2.59 -4.59
C ARG A 219 22.37 2.78 -3.96
N CYS A 220 21.96 1.79 -3.16
CA CYS A 220 20.76 1.84 -2.34
C CYS A 220 21.06 1.20 -0.99
N LEU A 221 20.61 1.79 0.10
CA LEU A 221 20.72 1.21 1.43
C LEU A 221 19.42 0.48 1.77
N TYR A 222 19.51 -0.84 1.89
CA TYR A 222 18.39 -1.69 2.31
C TYR A 222 18.41 -1.92 3.80
N LEU A 223 17.33 -1.60 4.48
CA LEU A 223 17.13 -1.76 5.90
C LEU A 223 15.81 -2.51 6.16
N GLY A 224 15.73 -3.26 7.24
CA GLY A 224 14.49 -3.88 7.73
C GLY A 224 13.99 -3.19 9.01
N ASP A 225 12.70 -3.32 9.25
CA ASP A 225 12.05 -2.73 10.43
C ASP A 225 12.50 -3.34 11.75
N THR A 226 12.94 -4.60 11.73
CA THR A 226 13.45 -5.34 12.89
C THR A 226 14.73 -6.10 12.52
N ALA A 227 15.53 -6.45 13.52
CA ALA A 227 16.70 -7.32 13.37
C ALA A 227 16.29 -8.67 12.73
N GLU A 228 15.18 -9.24 13.18
CA GLU A 228 14.67 -10.51 12.69
C GLU A 228 14.30 -10.42 11.20
N THR A 229 13.60 -9.37 10.76
CA THR A 229 13.29 -9.15 9.33
C THR A 229 14.55 -9.19 8.47
N THR A 230 15.64 -8.54 8.91
CA THR A 230 16.88 -8.48 8.14
C THR A 230 17.65 -9.82 8.12
N ILE A 231 17.57 -10.61 9.17
CA ILE A 231 18.14 -11.96 9.20
C ILE A 231 17.45 -12.85 8.16
N TYR A 232 16.11 -12.85 8.11
CA TYR A 232 15.35 -13.60 7.09
C TYR A 232 15.70 -13.14 5.65
N GLU A 233 15.80 -11.83 5.42
CA GLU A 233 16.15 -11.28 4.09
C GLU A 233 17.56 -11.65 3.64
N THR A 234 18.49 -11.83 4.56
CA THR A 234 19.88 -12.23 4.28
C THR A 234 19.97 -13.68 3.77
N ARG A 235 18.96 -14.53 4.09
CA ARG A 235 18.92 -15.98 3.75
C ARG A 235 20.16 -16.70 4.25
N ALA A 236 20.60 -16.37 5.46
CA ALA A 236 21.70 -17.08 6.12
C ALA A 236 21.33 -18.55 6.33
N GLY A 237 22.31 -19.42 6.19
CA GLY A 237 22.20 -20.86 6.45
C GLY A 237 22.40 -21.19 7.94
N ALA A 238 22.07 -22.44 8.34
CA ALA A 238 22.45 -22.95 9.65
C ALA A 238 24.00 -22.94 9.76
N TYR A 239 24.48 -22.55 10.92
CA TYR A 239 25.91 -22.38 11.25
C TYR A 239 26.62 -21.21 10.59
N ASP A 240 25.89 -20.34 9.86
CA ASP A 240 26.43 -19.07 9.43
C ASP A 240 26.52 -18.11 10.61
N TYR A 241 27.55 -17.25 10.59
CA TYR A 241 27.58 -16.05 11.41
C TYR A 241 26.99 -14.88 10.64
N VAL A 242 26.20 -14.06 11.32
CA VAL A 242 25.64 -12.83 10.76
C VAL A 242 25.93 -11.65 11.66
N THR A 243 26.24 -10.52 11.05
CA THR A 243 26.32 -9.25 11.76
C THR A 243 25.05 -8.44 11.50
N VAL A 244 24.36 -8.05 12.56
CA VAL A 244 23.21 -7.15 12.53
C VAL A 244 23.65 -5.77 12.96
N GLY A 245 23.51 -4.80 12.06
CA GLY A 245 23.77 -3.39 12.33
C GLY A 245 22.47 -2.66 12.67
N LYS A 246 22.51 -1.82 13.70
CA LYS A 246 21.45 -0.92 14.11
C LYS A 246 21.70 0.44 13.51
N PHE A 247 20.77 0.88 12.68
CA PHE A 247 20.88 2.10 11.89
C PHE A 247 19.96 3.19 12.43
N GLN A 248 20.49 4.39 12.64
CA GLN A 248 19.74 5.53 13.13
C GLN A 248 19.60 6.60 12.02
N LEU A 249 18.38 7.08 11.84
CA LEU A 249 18.06 8.16 10.90
C LEU A 249 18.61 9.50 11.38
N LYS A 250 19.41 10.19 10.53
CA LYS A 250 20.10 11.44 10.87
C LYS A 250 19.26 12.70 10.70
N LYS A 251 18.27 12.69 9.81
CA LYS A 251 17.35 13.82 9.55
C LYS A 251 15.97 13.33 9.17
N ASP A 252 14.96 14.17 9.32
CA ASP A 252 13.59 13.87 8.91
C ASP A 252 13.53 13.56 7.40
N ILE A 253 12.79 12.53 7.02
CA ILE A 253 12.60 12.11 5.63
C ILE A 253 11.13 11.78 5.35
N ILE A 254 10.80 11.76 4.06
CA ILE A 254 9.54 11.22 3.55
C ILE A 254 9.86 10.07 2.61
N VAL A 255 9.12 8.98 2.72
CA VAL A 255 9.22 7.82 1.82
C VAL A 255 7.85 7.48 1.24
N VAL A 256 7.83 6.74 0.12
CA VAL A 256 6.59 6.17 -0.43
C VAL A 256 6.35 4.79 0.21
N ASP A 257 5.20 4.62 0.88
CA ASP A 257 4.80 3.34 1.50
C ASP A 257 4.05 2.46 0.50
N LEU A 258 4.81 1.79 -0.40
CA LEU A 258 4.24 0.93 -1.44
C LEU A 258 3.40 -0.24 -0.89
N LYS A 259 3.51 -0.58 0.39
CA LYS A 259 2.63 -1.57 1.03
C LYS A 259 1.15 -1.14 1.01
N LYS A 260 0.90 0.15 0.81
CA LYS A 260 -0.43 0.75 0.84
C LYS A 260 -0.95 1.16 -0.53
N ILE A 261 -0.17 1.00 -1.59
CA ILE A 261 -0.53 1.51 -2.92
C ILE A 261 -1.88 0.96 -3.43
N ASN A 262 -2.24 -0.24 -3.05
CA ASN A 262 -3.53 -0.87 -3.36
C ASN A 262 -4.57 -0.76 -2.24
N GLN A 263 -4.30 0.04 -1.19
CA GLN A 263 -5.14 0.22 -0.01
C GLN A 263 -5.27 1.71 0.34
N ILE A 264 -5.30 2.56 -0.68
CA ILE A 264 -5.55 3.99 -0.50
C ILE A 264 -6.98 4.16 -0.01
N SER A 265 -7.16 5.02 0.99
CA SER A 265 -8.50 5.29 1.53
C SER A 265 -9.30 6.16 0.56
N PRO A 266 -10.56 5.82 0.25
CA PRO A 266 -11.42 6.69 -0.57
C PRO A 266 -11.76 8.03 0.12
N PHE A 267 -11.41 8.19 1.38
CA PHE A 267 -11.66 9.38 2.19
C PHE A 267 -10.45 10.30 2.31
N ILE A 268 -9.39 10.07 1.53
CA ILE A 268 -8.26 11.00 1.42
C ILE A 268 -8.70 12.21 0.60
N GLU A 269 -8.41 13.39 1.12
CA GLU A 269 -8.66 14.65 0.42
C GLU A 269 -7.98 14.68 -0.95
N GLY A 270 -8.75 15.03 -1.98
CA GLY A 270 -8.28 15.12 -3.35
C GLY A 270 -8.18 13.79 -4.11
N LEU A 271 -8.55 12.65 -3.50
CA LEU A 271 -8.64 11.38 -4.23
C LEU A 271 -9.90 11.35 -5.11
N ASP A 272 -9.73 11.17 -6.40
CA ASP A 272 -10.80 10.77 -7.29
C ASP A 272 -11.07 9.26 -7.13
N CYS A 273 -12.26 8.92 -6.58
CA CYS A 273 -12.66 7.54 -6.33
C CYS A 273 -12.79 6.71 -7.61
N LEU A 274 -13.24 7.32 -8.71
CA LEU A 274 -13.36 6.65 -10.00
C LEU A 274 -11.99 6.37 -10.61
N GLU A 275 -11.11 7.38 -10.64
CA GLU A 275 -9.73 7.23 -11.12
C GLU A 275 -8.99 6.15 -10.33
N TYR A 276 -9.16 6.12 -9.01
CA TYR A 276 -8.58 5.06 -8.19
C TYR A 276 -9.20 3.68 -8.47
N ALA A 277 -10.51 3.58 -8.63
CA ALA A 277 -11.20 2.32 -8.86
C ALA A 277 -10.76 1.66 -10.18
N ILE A 278 -10.66 2.41 -11.27
CA ILE A 278 -10.23 1.89 -12.58
C ILE A 278 -8.75 1.48 -12.60
N ASN A 279 -7.92 2.09 -11.76
CA ASN A 279 -6.49 1.81 -11.70
C ASN A 279 -6.09 0.79 -10.63
N LYS A 280 -7.03 0.34 -9.81
CA LYS A 280 -6.75 -0.53 -8.67
C LYS A 280 -6.08 -1.85 -9.05
N GLU A 281 -6.41 -2.40 -10.21
CA GLU A 281 -5.75 -3.61 -10.71
C GLU A 281 -4.26 -3.37 -10.94
N TYR A 282 -3.88 -2.28 -11.60
CA TYR A 282 -2.48 -1.94 -11.85
C TYR A 282 -1.72 -1.65 -10.55
N LEU A 283 -2.36 -0.97 -9.59
CA LEU A 283 -1.78 -0.73 -8.27
C LEU A 283 -1.58 -2.05 -7.48
N ASN A 284 -2.48 -3.04 -7.64
CA ASN A 284 -2.28 -4.39 -7.13
C ASN A 284 -1.06 -5.04 -7.77
N LYS A 285 -0.92 -4.96 -9.10
CA LYS A 285 0.24 -5.53 -9.81
C LYS A 285 1.56 -4.91 -9.36
N ILE A 286 1.62 -3.59 -9.11
CA ILE A 286 2.80 -2.93 -8.53
C ILE A 286 3.11 -3.51 -7.15
N ASN A 287 2.12 -3.64 -6.27
CA ASN A 287 2.30 -4.22 -4.94
C ASN A 287 2.78 -5.68 -5.02
N ASP A 288 2.24 -6.46 -5.96
CA ASP A 288 2.59 -7.87 -6.15
C ASP A 288 4.01 -8.04 -6.69
N GLU A 289 4.44 -7.22 -7.65
CA GLU A 289 5.83 -7.23 -8.13
C GLU A 289 6.82 -6.81 -7.02
N MET A 290 6.45 -5.83 -6.19
CA MET A 290 7.25 -5.47 -5.02
C MET A 290 7.31 -6.59 -3.97
N GLY A 291 6.27 -7.42 -3.88
CA GLY A 291 6.16 -8.59 -2.98
C GLY A 291 6.59 -9.91 -3.59
N LYS A 292 7.07 -9.96 -4.83
CA LYS A 292 7.41 -11.19 -5.54
C LYS A 292 8.65 -11.86 -4.94
N ILE A 293 8.55 -13.18 -4.69
CA ILE A 293 9.69 -13.96 -4.22
C ILE A 293 10.67 -14.14 -5.38
N MET A 294 11.90 -13.71 -5.20
CA MET A 294 13.00 -13.93 -6.15
C MET A 294 13.85 -15.11 -5.70
N ARG A 295 13.97 -16.14 -6.53
CA ARG A 295 14.86 -17.27 -6.31
C ARG A 295 16.28 -16.90 -6.73
N ARG A 296 17.29 -17.64 -6.24
CA ARG A 296 18.70 -17.43 -6.65
C ARG A 296 18.94 -17.70 -8.12
N SER A 297 18.09 -18.53 -8.74
CA SER A 297 18.15 -18.91 -10.16
C SER A 297 17.40 -17.95 -11.08
N ASP A 298 16.62 -17.00 -10.53
CA ASP A 298 15.79 -16.12 -11.33
C ASP A 298 16.66 -15.09 -12.05
N SER A 299 16.18 -14.61 -13.19
CA SER A 299 16.89 -13.64 -14.01
C SER A 299 16.96 -12.28 -13.31
N PRO A 300 18.10 -11.57 -13.36
CA PRO A 300 18.18 -10.18 -12.95
C PRO A 300 17.16 -9.27 -13.65
N LEU A 301 16.68 -9.66 -14.83
CA LEU A 301 15.63 -8.94 -15.56
C LEU A 301 14.30 -8.90 -14.80
N ASP A 302 14.09 -9.83 -13.87
CA ASP A 302 12.87 -9.85 -13.04
C ASP A 302 12.80 -8.69 -12.03
N TYR A 303 13.91 -7.98 -11.78
CA TYR A 303 13.92 -6.74 -11.01
C TYR A 303 13.53 -5.51 -11.84
N VAL A 304 13.54 -5.58 -13.17
CA VAL A 304 13.35 -4.41 -14.04
C VAL A 304 12.02 -3.68 -13.79
N PRO A 305 10.87 -4.35 -13.63
CA PRO A 305 9.61 -3.65 -13.37
C PRO A 305 9.63 -2.86 -12.05
N THR A 306 10.20 -3.45 -10.99
CA THR A 306 10.30 -2.78 -9.68
C THR A 306 11.34 -1.67 -9.70
N GLN A 307 12.44 -1.85 -10.43
CA GLN A 307 13.45 -0.79 -10.66
C GLN A 307 12.84 0.41 -11.38
N TYR A 308 12.02 0.18 -12.43
CA TYR A 308 11.33 1.25 -13.15
C TYR A 308 10.47 2.11 -12.21
N ILE A 309 9.60 1.47 -11.41
CA ILE A 309 8.76 2.18 -10.43
C ILE A 309 9.62 2.93 -9.40
N THR A 310 10.70 2.31 -8.94
CA THR A 310 11.57 2.92 -7.91
C THR A 310 12.36 4.10 -8.46
N ASP A 311 12.90 3.98 -9.69
CA ASP A 311 13.63 5.08 -10.35
C ASP A 311 12.69 6.24 -10.63
N PHE A 312 11.44 5.97 -11.01
CA PHE A 312 10.43 7.02 -11.12
C PHE A 312 10.22 7.74 -9.78
N VAL A 313 9.94 7.01 -8.68
CA VAL A 313 9.77 7.62 -7.35
C VAL A 313 10.99 8.45 -6.95
N LYS A 314 12.19 7.97 -7.27
CA LYS A 314 13.44 8.69 -7.02
C LYS A 314 13.56 9.99 -7.83
N SER A 315 12.98 10.04 -9.03
CA SER A 315 13.03 11.20 -9.92
C SER A 315 12.04 12.31 -9.56
N ILE A 316 11.08 12.07 -8.68
CA ILE A 316 10.08 13.05 -8.28
C ILE A 316 10.74 14.20 -7.51
N ILE A 317 10.59 15.41 -8.06
CA ILE A 317 11.17 16.64 -7.52
C ILE A 317 10.04 17.60 -7.14
N HIS A 318 10.05 18.07 -5.90
CA HIS A 318 9.17 19.13 -5.42
C HIS A 318 10.02 20.30 -4.87
N ASP A 319 9.69 21.53 -5.27
CA ASP A 319 10.46 22.75 -4.91
C ASP A 319 11.98 22.62 -5.17
N GLY A 320 12.35 21.99 -6.28
CA GLY A 320 13.75 21.80 -6.69
C GLY A 320 14.53 20.79 -5.85
N LYS A 321 13.86 20.00 -5.00
CA LYS A 321 14.47 18.95 -4.18
C LYS A 321 13.78 17.61 -4.43
N GLN A 322 14.55 16.54 -4.31
CA GLN A 322 14.01 15.20 -4.34
C GLN A 322 12.97 15.04 -3.21
N GLU A 323 11.74 14.69 -3.60
CA GLU A 323 10.59 14.61 -2.68
C GLU A 323 10.71 13.43 -1.73
N TYR A 324 11.10 12.27 -2.24
CA TYR A 324 11.15 11.02 -1.49
C TYR A 324 12.57 10.54 -1.27
N ALA A 325 12.90 10.20 -0.04
CA ALA A 325 14.20 9.64 0.33
C ALA A 325 14.33 8.14 0.01
N GLY A 326 13.22 7.46 -0.27
CA GLY A 326 13.19 6.03 -0.52
C GLY A 326 11.77 5.46 -0.62
N ILE A 327 11.70 4.14 -0.67
CA ILE A 327 10.45 3.38 -0.70
C ILE A 327 10.40 2.37 0.44
N GLU A 328 9.20 2.07 0.91
CA GLU A 328 8.92 1.03 1.88
C GLU A 328 8.03 -0.05 1.27
N TYR A 329 8.37 -1.34 1.45
CA TYR A 329 7.63 -2.46 0.89
C TYR A 329 7.64 -3.66 1.85
N LYS A 330 6.69 -4.60 1.68
CA LYS A 330 6.58 -5.79 2.54
C LYS A 330 7.80 -6.68 2.39
N SER A 331 8.27 -7.24 3.52
CA SER A 331 9.22 -8.35 3.46
C SER A 331 8.54 -9.58 2.86
N VAL A 332 9.22 -10.24 1.92
CA VAL A 332 8.76 -11.50 1.33
C VAL A 332 9.26 -12.71 2.12
N MET A 333 10.26 -12.51 2.97
CA MET A 333 10.90 -13.57 3.75
C MET A 333 10.38 -13.63 5.18
N HIS A 334 9.87 -12.51 5.73
CA HIS A 334 9.38 -12.41 7.10
C HIS A 334 7.95 -11.89 7.13
N SER A 335 7.01 -12.73 7.60
CA SER A 335 5.60 -12.36 7.70
C SER A 335 5.39 -11.21 8.70
N GLY A 336 4.80 -10.11 8.22
CA GLY A 336 4.56 -8.91 9.03
C GLY A 336 5.71 -7.91 9.05
N GLY A 337 6.92 -8.30 8.62
CA GLY A 337 8.07 -7.40 8.46
C GLY A 337 7.98 -6.55 7.19
N TYR A 338 8.77 -5.49 7.15
CA TYR A 338 8.90 -4.65 5.98
C TYR A 338 10.33 -4.13 5.78
N ASN A 339 10.63 -3.80 4.54
CA ASN A 339 11.92 -3.27 4.12
C ASN A 339 11.79 -1.80 3.74
N LEU A 340 12.85 -1.05 4.01
CA LEU A 340 13.07 0.33 3.61
C LEU A 340 14.28 0.37 2.68
N ALA A 341 14.08 0.83 1.45
CA ALA A 341 15.14 1.06 0.48
C ALA A 341 15.37 2.56 0.31
N LEU A 342 16.56 3.03 0.63
CA LEU A 342 16.94 4.44 0.65
C LEU A 342 17.81 4.80 -0.54
N PHE A 343 17.47 5.88 -1.23
CA PHE A 343 18.18 6.37 -2.41
C PHE A 343 19.49 7.05 -2.07
N ASP A 344 19.57 7.68 -0.90
CA ASP A 344 20.79 8.24 -0.33
C ASP A 344 21.21 7.42 0.90
N PRO A 345 22.26 6.59 0.79
CA PRO A 345 22.74 5.78 1.91
C PRO A 345 23.19 6.58 3.12
N ASP A 346 23.56 7.84 2.94
CA ASP A 346 24.13 8.68 3.98
C ASP A 346 23.06 9.28 4.93
N LEU A 347 21.79 9.03 4.68
CA LEU A 347 20.67 9.41 5.55
C LEU A 347 20.65 8.67 6.87
N PHE A 348 21.25 7.50 6.93
CA PHE A 348 21.37 6.68 8.13
C PHE A 348 22.84 6.45 8.47
N GLU A 349 23.09 6.21 9.75
CA GLU A 349 24.38 5.73 10.24
C GLU A 349 24.20 4.46 11.07
N CYS A 350 25.15 3.54 10.96
CA CYS A 350 25.21 2.37 11.81
C CYS A 350 25.82 2.77 13.15
N ILE A 351 25.02 2.71 14.21
CA ILE A 351 25.45 3.13 15.56
C ILE A 351 25.90 1.98 16.44
N GLU A 352 25.56 0.74 16.06
CA GLU A 352 25.85 -0.45 16.85
C GLU A 352 25.85 -1.69 15.95
N THR A 353 26.65 -2.68 16.24
CA THR A 353 26.64 -3.99 15.57
C THR A 353 26.67 -5.12 16.58
N GLU A 354 25.93 -6.18 16.30
CA GLU A 354 25.90 -7.43 17.06
C GLU A 354 26.14 -8.61 16.14
N VAL A 355 26.88 -9.62 16.61
CA VAL A 355 27.14 -10.86 15.84
C VAL A 355 26.30 -11.98 16.43
N TYR A 356 25.62 -12.71 15.55
CA TYR A 356 24.81 -13.88 15.89
C TYR A 356 25.32 -15.11 15.14
N ALA A 357 25.35 -16.27 15.79
CA ALA A 357 25.44 -17.57 15.14
C ALA A 357 24.01 -18.08 14.86
N ILE A 358 23.76 -18.59 13.68
CA ILE A 358 22.48 -19.20 13.32
C ILE A 358 22.52 -20.69 13.67
N ASP A 359 21.82 -21.08 14.74
CA ASP A 359 21.83 -22.47 15.22
C ASP A 359 20.95 -23.38 14.37
N THR A 360 19.70 -22.95 14.11
CA THR A 360 18.69 -23.76 13.41
C THR A 360 17.84 -22.94 12.46
N ILE A 361 17.28 -23.60 11.43
CA ILE A 361 16.34 -23.00 10.48
C ILE A 361 15.11 -23.90 10.36
N ASP A 362 13.94 -23.32 10.53
CA ASP A 362 12.68 -24.01 10.31
C ASP A 362 12.22 -23.89 8.84
N TYR A 363 11.95 -25.03 8.22
CA TYR A 363 11.48 -25.09 6.83
C TYR A 363 9.97 -25.35 6.76
N LYS A 364 9.22 -24.43 6.14
CA LYS A 364 7.86 -24.69 5.66
C LYS A 364 7.95 -25.12 4.21
N LYS A 365 7.28 -26.22 3.84
CA LYS A 365 7.28 -26.78 2.48
C LYS A 365 5.91 -27.21 2.05
N HIS A 366 5.67 -27.23 0.74
CA HIS A 366 4.49 -27.81 0.10
C HIS A 366 4.94 -28.51 -1.20
N ILE A 367 4.11 -29.43 -1.67
CA ILE A 367 4.30 -30.08 -2.99
C ILE A 367 3.88 -29.08 -4.06
N VAL A 368 4.67 -28.96 -5.14
CA VAL A 368 4.42 -28.06 -6.29
C VAL A 368 3.70 -28.82 -7.40
#